data_7a0dfa42b31f5ac9d788884ffb4aacf0
#
_entry.id   7a0dfa42b31f5ac9d788884ffb4aacf0
#
_cell.length_a   1.000
_cell.length_b   1.000
_cell.length_c   1.000
_cell.angle_alpha   90.00
_cell.angle_beta   90.00
_cell.angle_gamma   90.00
#
_symmetry.space_group_name_H-M   'P 1'
#
loop_
_entity.id
_entity.type
_entity.pdbx_description
1 polymer ?
#
loop_
_entity_poly.entity_id
_entity_poly.type
_entity_poly.pdbx_seq_one_letter_code
_entity_poly.pdbx_strand_id
1 'polypeptide(L)'
;MMRRSLLVLFLLTCSLSAQQPAVLEIQYRSVPDYLQLPSDLYFGEVAGVAVNSKGHVFVFSRGNSTGPAYGASAAQLLEFDANGKFVREIGHNLYAWSYAHSVKIDPHDNIWVADKGSDVVVKFNPEGRVTMVFGRKQEASDEGTGPLKHVHPPLPPEDGLFRQVTDVAWDAAGNTYISDGYINSRIAKVDKDGNWLKSWGEPGNKPGQFDTPHSIAVDAQGNVYVADRGNHRIQVFDGDGKFLRQIVIDVPAPADARPAIGNISANPSGARMPGSPWAICITPPPNQVLYSSDAFPGRIYKLSLDGKVLGMFGKSGKQPGQFGWIHEIACPSENELYVAELLNWRVQKLLLSGH
;
A
#
# COMPACT_ATOMS: atom_id res chain seq x y z
N MET A 1 -80.59 -9.70 -9.73
CA MET A 1 -79.34 -8.91 -9.39
C MET A 1 -78.34 -9.88 -8.81
N MET A 2 -77.41 -10.33 -9.65
CA MET A 2 -76.31 -11.22 -9.22
C MET A 2 -75.04 -10.37 -8.93
N ARG A 3 -74.57 -10.38 -7.70
CA ARG A 3 -73.29 -9.77 -7.31
C ARG A 3 -72.17 -10.75 -7.65
N ARG A 4 -71.30 -10.35 -8.56
CA ARG A 4 -70.05 -11.06 -8.85
C ARG A 4 -68.97 -10.54 -7.86
N SER A 5 -68.48 -11.41 -6.99
CA SER A 5 -67.32 -11.16 -6.12
C SER A 5 -66.05 -11.40 -6.91
N LEU A 6 -65.23 -10.38 -7.05
CA LEU A 6 -63.88 -10.45 -7.64
C LEU A 6 -62.90 -10.91 -6.57
N LEU A 7 -62.32 -12.08 -6.73
CA LEU A 7 -61.25 -12.61 -5.89
C LEU A 7 -59.93 -12.06 -6.43
N VAL A 8 -59.27 -11.14 -5.69
CA VAL A 8 -57.93 -10.64 -6.04
C VAL A 8 -56.90 -11.55 -5.37
N LEU A 9 -56.18 -12.32 -6.20
CA LEU A 9 -55.11 -13.20 -5.75
C LEU A 9 -53.82 -12.36 -5.59
N PHE A 10 -53.37 -12.10 -4.37
CA PHE A 10 -52.07 -11.50 -4.11
C PHE A 10 -50.95 -12.56 -4.22
N LEU A 11 -50.18 -12.52 -5.32
CA LEU A 11 -48.96 -13.29 -5.45
C LEU A 11 -47.84 -12.61 -4.63
N LEU A 12 -47.54 -13.18 -3.46
CA LEU A 12 -46.31 -12.83 -2.75
C LEU A 12 -45.10 -13.40 -3.49
N THR A 13 -44.37 -12.56 -4.20
CA THR A 13 -43.05 -12.91 -4.71
C THR A 13 -42.04 -12.83 -3.58
N CYS A 14 -41.68 -13.96 -2.98
CA CYS A 14 -40.51 -14.09 -2.13
C CYS A 14 -39.25 -13.90 -3.00
N SER A 15 -38.62 -12.75 -2.95
CA SER A 15 -37.27 -12.56 -3.46
C SER A 15 -36.30 -13.32 -2.55
N LEU A 16 -35.86 -14.50 -3.00
CA LEU A 16 -34.68 -15.15 -2.42
C LEU A 16 -33.47 -14.27 -2.74
N SER A 17 -33.02 -13.47 -1.77
CA SER A 17 -31.67 -12.90 -1.83
C SER A 17 -30.70 -14.08 -1.78
N ALA A 18 -30.02 -14.37 -2.85
CA ALA A 18 -28.90 -15.30 -2.87
C ALA A 18 -27.84 -14.75 -1.90
N GLN A 19 -27.67 -15.39 -0.76
CA GLN A 19 -26.62 -15.06 0.19
C GLN A 19 -25.29 -15.35 -0.49
N GLN A 20 -24.46 -14.33 -0.69
CA GLN A 20 -23.12 -14.55 -1.23
C GLN A 20 -22.39 -15.55 -0.32
N PRO A 21 -21.67 -16.54 -0.90
CA PRO A 21 -20.91 -17.50 -0.11
C PRO A 21 -19.96 -16.73 0.82
N ALA A 22 -19.93 -17.12 2.10
CA ALA A 22 -19.05 -16.51 3.07
C ALA A 22 -17.59 -16.64 2.61
N VAL A 23 -16.86 -15.52 2.62
CA VAL A 23 -15.42 -15.51 2.28
C VAL A 23 -14.68 -16.33 3.34
N LEU A 24 -13.76 -17.20 2.89
CA LEU A 24 -12.95 -18.04 3.78
C LEU A 24 -12.15 -17.18 4.76
N GLU A 25 -12.25 -17.47 6.05
CA GLU A 25 -11.41 -16.86 7.07
C GLU A 25 -10.10 -17.66 7.22
N ILE A 26 -8.98 -17.03 6.86
CA ILE A 26 -7.65 -17.64 6.91
C ILE A 26 -7.15 -17.61 8.36
N GLN A 27 -6.71 -18.77 8.86
CA GLN A 27 -6.07 -18.86 10.17
C GLN A 27 -4.65 -18.34 10.09
N TYR A 28 -4.25 -17.54 11.07
CA TYR A 28 -2.91 -16.94 11.13
C TYR A 28 -2.48 -16.69 12.57
N ARG A 29 -1.19 -16.46 12.74
CA ARG A 29 -0.62 -16.02 14.03
C ARG A 29 0.40 -14.91 13.79
N SER A 30 0.45 -13.95 14.68
CA SER A 30 1.54 -12.98 14.79
C SER A 30 2.69 -13.60 15.59
N VAL A 31 3.92 -13.44 15.08
CA VAL A 31 5.14 -13.85 15.81
C VAL A 31 5.44 -12.78 16.86
N PRO A 32 5.43 -13.12 18.16
CA PRO A 32 5.67 -12.13 19.21
C PRO A 32 7.08 -11.53 19.10
N ASP A 33 7.20 -10.23 19.36
CA ASP A 33 8.46 -9.49 19.53
C ASP A 33 9.53 -9.83 18.47
N TYR A 34 9.08 -10.01 17.22
CA TYR A 34 9.97 -10.48 16.16
C TYR A 34 11.09 -9.49 15.87
N LEU A 35 10.80 -8.18 15.72
CA LEU A 35 11.83 -7.17 15.52
C LEU A 35 12.35 -6.65 16.86
N GLN A 36 13.64 -6.83 17.08
CA GLN A 36 14.33 -6.45 18.33
C GLN A 36 15.06 -5.14 18.12
N LEU A 37 14.48 -4.05 18.62
CA LEU A 37 15.07 -2.72 18.59
C LEU A 37 16.11 -2.56 19.71
N PRO A 38 17.19 -1.76 19.50
CA PRO A 38 18.02 -1.26 20.58
C PRO A 38 17.18 -0.49 21.62
N SER A 39 17.65 -0.44 22.86
CA SER A 39 16.89 0.14 23.98
C SER A 39 16.62 1.64 23.87
N ASP A 40 17.36 2.33 23.02
CA ASP A 40 17.29 3.78 22.78
C ASP A 40 16.58 4.13 21.46
N LEU A 41 16.04 3.12 20.75
CA LEU A 41 15.40 3.32 19.45
C LEU A 41 13.95 2.83 19.50
N TYR A 42 13.04 3.65 19.00
CA TYR A 42 11.62 3.36 18.88
C TYR A 42 11.13 3.61 17.46
N PHE A 43 10.16 2.84 17.02
CA PHE A 43 9.43 3.21 15.82
C PHE A 43 8.51 4.40 16.10
N GLY A 44 8.41 5.34 15.14
CA GLY A 44 7.24 6.17 14.98
C GLY A 44 6.18 5.44 14.16
N GLU A 45 5.34 6.16 13.43
CA GLU A 45 4.45 5.54 12.45
C GLU A 45 5.29 4.74 11.43
N VAL A 46 5.04 3.45 11.34
CA VAL A 46 5.78 2.58 10.40
C VAL A 46 5.06 2.61 9.05
N ALA A 47 5.68 3.28 8.10
CA ALA A 47 5.10 3.49 6.78
C ALA A 47 5.47 2.39 5.79
N GLY A 48 6.64 1.78 5.96
CA GLY A 48 7.15 0.79 5.00
C GLY A 48 7.78 -0.44 5.64
N VAL A 49 7.63 -1.59 4.98
CA VAL A 49 8.32 -2.84 5.34
C VAL A 49 8.62 -3.64 4.08
N ALA A 50 9.84 -4.17 3.98
CA ALA A 50 10.27 -5.04 2.88
C ALA A 50 11.19 -6.15 3.40
N VAL A 51 11.35 -7.20 2.61
CA VAL A 51 12.23 -8.34 2.94
C VAL A 51 13.11 -8.65 1.73
N ASN A 52 14.42 -8.83 1.96
CA ASN A 52 15.36 -9.18 0.90
C ASN A 52 15.52 -10.70 0.72
N SER A 53 16.31 -11.12 -0.25
CA SER A 53 16.56 -12.55 -0.57
C SER A 53 17.20 -13.34 0.58
N LYS A 54 17.82 -12.66 1.55
CA LYS A 54 18.45 -13.25 2.75
C LYS A 54 17.52 -13.30 3.95
N GLY A 55 16.27 -12.84 3.80
CA GLY A 55 15.30 -12.76 4.89
C GLY A 55 15.51 -11.56 5.82
N HIS A 56 16.40 -10.62 5.49
CA HIS A 56 16.55 -9.39 6.25
C HIS A 56 15.32 -8.50 6.05
N VAL A 57 14.87 -7.88 7.13
CA VAL A 57 13.70 -7.01 7.14
C VAL A 57 14.14 -5.55 7.15
N PHE A 58 13.61 -4.77 6.21
CA PHE A 58 13.82 -3.33 6.12
C PHE A 58 12.57 -2.61 6.55
N VAL A 59 12.72 -1.61 7.41
CA VAL A 59 11.61 -0.85 7.98
C VAL A 59 11.83 0.62 7.72
N PHE A 60 10.88 1.27 7.06
CA PHE A 60 10.91 2.72 6.86
C PHE A 60 9.89 3.37 7.78
N SER A 61 10.40 3.99 8.84
CA SER A 61 9.64 4.60 9.92
C SER A 61 9.69 6.12 9.81
N ARG A 62 8.64 6.77 10.30
CA ARG A 62 8.63 8.23 10.50
C ARG A 62 9.45 8.66 11.71
N GLY A 63 10.24 7.72 12.26
CA GLY A 63 11.33 7.94 13.20
C GLY A 63 10.91 8.20 14.64
N ASN A 64 11.92 8.34 15.49
CA ASN A 64 11.80 8.63 16.91
C ASN A 64 12.49 9.96 17.30
N SER A 65 12.75 10.85 16.36
CA SER A 65 13.31 12.16 16.63
C SER A 65 12.25 13.14 17.14
N THR A 66 12.69 14.18 17.82
CA THR A 66 11.79 15.17 18.47
C THR A 66 11.29 16.28 17.55
N GLY A 67 11.67 16.27 16.27
CA GLY A 67 11.21 17.26 15.29
C GLY A 67 9.83 16.94 14.72
N PRO A 68 9.17 17.88 14.04
CA PRO A 68 7.95 17.58 13.29
C PRO A 68 8.26 16.58 12.20
N ALA A 69 7.48 15.50 12.09
CA ALA A 69 7.71 14.41 11.14
C ALA A 69 7.72 14.89 9.68
N TYR A 70 6.91 15.89 9.36
CA TYR A 70 6.86 16.48 8.02
C TYR A 70 7.80 17.69 7.94
N GLY A 71 8.84 17.58 7.13
CA GLY A 71 9.83 18.64 6.95
C GLY A 71 11.08 18.52 7.83
N ALA A 72 11.12 17.60 8.77
CA ALA A 72 12.30 17.26 9.57
C ALA A 72 12.93 15.96 9.08
N SER A 73 14.23 15.76 9.34
CA SER A 73 14.93 14.49 9.03
C SER A 73 14.58 13.38 10.03
N ALA A 74 13.29 13.22 10.31
CA ALA A 74 12.81 12.25 11.28
C ALA A 74 12.69 10.82 10.71
N ALA A 75 12.55 10.66 9.41
CA ALA A 75 12.44 9.36 8.77
C ALA A 75 13.70 8.52 8.97
N GLN A 76 13.52 7.24 9.28
CA GLN A 76 14.60 6.29 9.53
C GLN A 76 14.36 5.01 8.70
N LEU A 77 15.42 4.57 8.01
CA LEU A 77 15.45 3.29 7.30
C LEU A 77 16.32 2.33 8.12
N LEU A 78 15.67 1.31 8.70
CA LEU A 78 16.28 0.37 9.61
C LEU A 78 16.34 -1.03 8.99
N GLU A 79 17.47 -1.73 9.17
CA GLU A 79 17.67 -3.10 8.73
C GLU A 79 17.76 -4.05 9.93
N PHE A 80 17.04 -5.16 9.85
CA PHE A 80 17.06 -6.27 10.80
C PHE A 80 17.46 -7.55 10.08
N ASP A 81 18.18 -8.45 10.75
CA ASP A 81 18.52 -9.76 10.19
C ASP A 81 17.29 -10.70 10.13
N ALA A 82 17.48 -11.89 9.55
CA ALA A 82 16.42 -12.89 9.40
C ALA A 82 15.85 -13.42 10.75
N ASN A 83 16.50 -13.13 11.87
CA ASN A 83 16.03 -13.45 13.22
C ASN A 83 15.36 -12.25 13.89
N GLY A 84 15.26 -11.11 13.18
CA GLY A 84 14.66 -9.88 13.69
C GLY A 84 15.59 -9.03 14.56
N LYS A 85 16.89 -9.35 14.63
CA LYS A 85 17.86 -8.55 15.36
C LYS A 85 18.27 -7.32 14.54
N PHE A 86 18.29 -6.15 15.19
CA PHE A 86 18.75 -4.91 14.56
C PHE A 86 20.18 -5.03 14.02
N VAL A 87 20.39 -4.60 12.79
CA VAL A 87 21.70 -4.59 12.10
C VAL A 87 22.24 -3.19 12.00
N ARG A 88 21.50 -2.27 11.40
CA ARG A 88 21.95 -0.89 11.14
C ARG A 88 20.80 0.04 10.79
N GLU A 89 21.07 1.33 10.85
CA GLU A 89 20.32 2.39 10.17
C GLU A 89 21.02 2.73 8.85
N ILE A 90 20.25 2.88 7.78
CA ILE A 90 20.74 3.24 6.44
C ILE A 90 20.37 4.68 6.16
N GLY A 91 21.37 5.47 5.69
CA GLY A 91 21.14 6.87 5.31
C GLY A 91 20.77 7.76 6.49
N HIS A 92 21.43 7.58 7.65
CA HIS A 92 21.23 8.44 8.83
C HIS A 92 21.38 9.92 8.43
N ASN A 93 20.35 10.74 8.73
CA ASN A 93 20.28 12.15 8.40
C ASN A 93 20.38 12.47 6.88
N LEU A 94 20.00 11.53 6.01
CA LEU A 94 20.02 11.77 4.56
C LEU A 94 19.12 12.96 4.20
N TYR A 95 19.59 13.83 3.30
CA TYR A 95 18.86 15.00 2.80
C TYR A 95 17.45 14.68 2.27
N ALA A 96 17.26 13.48 1.72
CA ALA A 96 15.97 13.00 1.21
C ALA A 96 14.95 12.69 2.31
N TRP A 97 15.37 12.49 3.56
CA TRP A 97 14.44 12.14 4.64
C TRP A 97 13.56 13.32 5.05
N SER A 98 12.26 13.12 4.96
CA SER A 98 11.26 14.11 5.35
C SER A 98 10.00 13.43 5.87
N TYR A 99 9.35 12.55 5.08
CA TYR A 99 8.14 11.86 5.48
C TYR A 99 8.08 10.48 4.83
N ALA A 100 8.51 9.46 5.57
CA ALA A 100 8.58 8.08 5.10
C ALA A 100 7.24 7.60 4.55
N HIS A 101 7.25 6.95 3.36
CA HIS A 101 6.03 6.41 2.77
C HIS A 101 6.12 4.93 2.44
N SER A 102 7.10 4.47 1.66
CA SER A 102 7.27 3.05 1.35
C SER A 102 8.73 2.63 1.27
N VAL A 103 9.02 1.34 1.49
CA VAL A 103 10.29 0.69 1.20
C VAL A 103 10.05 -0.61 0.44
N LYS A 104 10.80 -0.83 -0.62
CA LYS A 104 10.74 -2.06 -1.44
C LYS A 104 12.14 -2.60 -1.69
N ILE A 105 12.25 -3.90 -1.93
CA ILE A 105 13.50 -4.56 -2.32
C ILE A 105 13.34 -5.11 -3.72
N ASP A 106 14.25 -4.76 -4.63
CA ASP A 106 14.25 -5.27 -5.99
C ASP A 106 14.89 -6.69 -6.08
N PRO A 107 14.77 -7.39 -7.22
CA PRO A 107 15.34 -8.74 -7.39
C PRO A 107 16.86 -8.83 -7.22
N HIS A 108 17.57 -7.72 -7.14
CA HIS A 108 19.01 -7.64 -6.91
C HIS A 108 19.37 -7.20 -5.49
N ASP A 109 18.40 -7.26 -4.56
CA ASP A 109 18.53 -6.79 -3.17
C ASP A 109 18.82 -5.29 -3.03
N ASN A 110 18.62 -4.48 -4.07
CA ASN A 110 18.67 -3.03 -3.90
C ASN A 110 17.44 -2.56 -3.11
N ILE A 111 17.68 -1.56 -2.27
CA ILE A 111 16.66 -1.00 -1.39
C ILE A 111 16.12 0.27 -2.04
N TRP A 112 14.82 0.33 -2.22
CA TRP A 112 14.14 1.49 -2.80
C TRP A 112 13.20 2.09 -1.76
N VAL A 113 13.25 3.40 -1.61
CA VAL A 113 12.37 4.12 -0.71
C VAL A 113 11.67 5.25 -1.43
N ALA A 114 10.39 5.44 -1.15
CA ALA A 114 9.64 6.61 -1.52
C ALA A 114 9.47 7.49 -0.27
N ASP A 115 10.01 8.72 -0.33
CA ASP A 115 9.78 9.72 0.69
C ASP A 115 8.78 10.75 0.17
N LYS A 116 7.58 10.68 0.72
CA LYS A 116 6.46 11.53 0.32
C LYS A 116 6.71 13.01 0.60
N GLY A 117 7.43 13.31 1.70
CA GLY A 117 7.62 14.68 2.13
C GLY A 117 8.67 15.43 1.32
N SER A 118 9.61 14.71 0.70
CA SER A 118 10.66 15.26 -0.13
C SER A 118 10.43 15.07 -1.63
N ASP A 119 9.32 14.41 -2.02
CA ASP A 119 8.96 14.16 -3.41
C ASP A 119 10.01 13.36 -4.20
N VAL A 120 10.69 12.42 -3.53
CA VAL A 120 11.78 11.64 -4.12
C VAL A 120 11.62 10.14 -3.93
N VAL A 121 12.17 9.39 -4.89
CA VAL A 121 12.47 7.97 -4.75
C VAL A 121 13.98 7.80 -4.74
N VAL A 122 14.50 7.09 -3.74
CA VAL A 122 15.93 6.82 -3.59
C VAL A 122 16.21 5.33 -3.70
N LYS A 123 17.16 4.97 -4.56
CA LYS A 123 17.70 3.61 -4.67
C LYS A 123 19.02 3.51 -3.94
N PHE A 124 19.14 2.54 -3.06
CA PHE A 124 20.40 2.14 -2.44
C PHE A 124 20.84 0.78 -2.97
N ASN A 125 22.13 0.56 -3.04
CA ASN A 125 22.65 -0.80 -3.19
C ASN A 125 22.52 -1.59 -1.86
N PRO A 126 22.79 -2.91 -1.85
CA PRO A 126 22.70 -3.72 -0.64
C PRO A 126 23.60 -3.24 0.52
N GLU A 127 24.70 -2.56 0.21
CA GLU A 127 25.60 -1.98 1.21
C GLU A 127 25.05 -0.68 1.84
N GLY A 128 23.94 -0.14 1.30
CA GLY A 128 23.28 1.08 1.81
C GLY A 128 23.84 2.38 1.21
N ARG A 129 24.48 2.32 0.05
CA ARG A 129 24.94 3.52 -0.69
C ARG A 129 23.90 3.94 -1.70
N VAL A 130 23.58 5.23 -1.75
CA VAL A 130 22.70 5.80 -2.78
C VAL A 130 23.33 5.59 -4.16
N THR A 131 22.59 4.97 -5.06
CA THR A 131 23.00 4.70 -6.44
C THR A 131 22.14 5.43 -7.47
N MET A 132 20.91 5.84 -7.10
CA MET A 132 20.01 6.54 -8.00
C MET A 132 18.98 7.35 -7.19
N VAL A 133 18.58 8.49 -7.72
CA VAL A 133 17.53 9.33 -7.13
C VAL A 133 16.60 9.79 -8.25
N PHE A 134 15.30 9.69 -8.02
CA PHE A 134 14.25 10.22 -8.90
C PHE A 134 13.49 11.31 -8.18
N GLY A 135 13.14 12.37 -8.93
CA GLY A 135 12.50 13.54 -8.37
C GLY A 135 13.49 14.48 -7.69
N ARG A 136 12.94 15.50 -7.04
CA ARG A 136 13.72 16.55 -6.38
C ARG A 136 12.96 17.09 -5.19
N LYS A 137 13.65 17.25 -4.08
CA LYS A 137 13.09 17.95 -2.92
C LYS A 137 12.89 19.42 -3.29
N GLN A 138 11.70 19.91 -3.12
CA GLN A 138 11.34 21.29 -3.50
C GLN A 138 11.97 22.32 -2.56
N GLU A 139 12.29 23.46 -3.15
CA GLU A 139 12.68 24.69 -2.46
C GLU A 139 11.48 25.65 -2.36
N ALA A 140 11.55 26.62 -1.47
CA ALA A 140 10.48 27.60 -1.26
C ALA A 140 10.07 28.39 -2.52
N SER A 141 11.00 28.51 -3.49
CA SER A 141 10.78 29.25 -4.74
C SER A 141 10.22 28.43 -5.89
N ASP A 142 10.24 27.10 -5.80
CA ASP A 142 9.97 26.23 -6.95
C ASP A 142 8.51 26.36 -7.46
N GLU A 143 7.53 26.37 -6.56
CA GLU A 143 6.12 26.53 -6.93
C GLU A 143 5.49 27.78 -6.27
N GLY A 144 6.29 28.73 -5.84
CA GLY A 144 5.80 29.93 -5.15
C GLY A 144 5.22 29.68 -3.77
N THR A 145 5.50 28.53 -3.17
CA THR A 145 5.04 28.13 -1.83
C THR A 145 6.22 27.79 -0.93
N GLY A 146 5.95 27.52 0.34
CA GLY A 146 7.00 27.00 1.25
C GLY A 146 7.40 25.56 0.89
N PRO A 147 8.60 25.10 1.33
CA PRO A 147 9.03 23.73 1.14
C PRO A 147 7.97 22.73 1.60
N LEU A 148 7.83 21.61 0.90
CA LEU A 148 6.90 20.51 1.22
C LEU A 148 5.41 20.91 1.12
N LYS A 149 5.09 22.03 0.52
CA LYS A 149 3.72 22.45 0.20
C LYS A 149 3.58 22.62 -1.29
N HIS A 150 2.47 22.15 -1.83
CA HIS A 150 2.13 22.30 -3.24
C HIS A 150 1.02 23.33 -3.41
N VAL A 151 1.03 24.04 -4.54
CA VAL A 151 -0.03 25.00 -4.87
C VAL A 151 -1.39 24.32 -5.07
N HIS A 152 -2.46 25.05 -4.83
CA HIS A 152 -3.83 24.59 -5.06
C HIS A 152 -4.58 25.57 -5.94
N PRO A 153 -5.13 25.15 -7.09
CA PRO A 153 -5.06 23.81 -7.68
C PRO A 153 -3.62 23.43 -8.04
N PRO A 154 -3.29 22.11 -8.09
CA PRO A 154 -1.94 21.69 -8.43
C PRO A 154 -1.55 22.10 -9.85
N LEU A 155 -0.27 22.39 -10.04
CA LEU A 155 0.31 22.60 -11.36
C LEU A 155 0.24 21.32 -12.21
N PRO A 156 0.23 21.42 -13.54
CA PRO A 156 0.34 20.25 -14.41
C PRO A 156 1.57 19.39 -14.04
N PRO A 157 1.46 18.05 -14.09
CA PRO A 157 2.59 17.18 -13.80
C PRO A 157 3.69 17.33 -14.87
N GLU A 158 4.93 17.33 -14.41
CA GLU A 158 6.12 17.39 -15.26
C GLU A 158 6.88 16.06 -15.18
N ASP A 159 7.48 15.64 -16.29
CA ASP A 159 8.32 14.43 -16.32
C ASP A 159 9.59 14.66 -15.51
N GLY A 160 9.94 13.68 -14.65
CA GLY A 160 11.11 13.78 -13.77
C GLY A 160 10.84 14.44 -12.41
N LEU A 161 9.68 15.08 -12.22
CA LEU A 161 9.27 15.68 -10.94
C LEU A 161 8.07 14.93 -10.35
N PHE A 162 8.08 14.69 -9.05
CA PHE A 162 6.98 14.07 -8.31
C PHE A 162 6.35 15.06 -7.36
N ARG A 163 5.09 14.75 -6.97
CA ARG A 163 4.38 15.49 -5.93
C ARG A 163 3.69 14.52 -4.99
N GLN A 164 4.36 14.26 -3.86
CA GLN A 164 3.95 13.31 -2.83
C GLN A 164 3.85 11.87 -3.37
N VAL A 165 4.99 11.38 -3.85
CA VAL A 165 5.20 10.01 -4.33
C VAL A 165 4.83 8.96 -3.27
N THR A 166 4.33 7.79 -3.71
CA THR A 166 3.79 6.79 -2.79
C THR A 166 4.56 5.47 -2.78
N ASP A 167 4.82 4.84 -3.94
CA ASP A 167 5.36 3.49 -3.97
C ASP A 167 6.08 3.17 -5.28
N VAL A 168 6.81 2.04 -5.34
CA VAL A 168 7.55 1.58 -6.52
C VAL A 168 7.40 0.08 -6.75
N ALA A 169 7.49 -0.35 -8.02
CA ALA A 169 7.54 -1.76 -8.42
C ALA A 169 8.35 -1.92 -9.72
N TRP A 170 8.72 -3.15 -10.09
CA TRP A 170 9.56 -3.44 -11.25
C TRP A 170 8.99 -4.58 -12.10
N ASP A 171 9.25 -4.53 -13.40
CA ASP A 171 9.07 -5.66 -14.29
C ASP A 171 10.37 -6.47 -14.47
N ALA A 172 10.27 -7.61 -15.16
CA ALA A 172 11.40 -8.49 -15.42
C ALA A 172 12.48 -7.87 -16.34
N ALA A 173 12.16 -6.81 -17.08
CA ALA A 173 13.11 -6.07 -17.90
C ALA A 173 13.90 -5.03 -17.09
N GLY A 174 13.54 -4.83 -15.81
CA GLY A 174 14.14 -3.87 -14.90
C GLY A 174 13.56 -2.46 -15.03
N ASN A 175 12.46 -2.28 -15.78
CA ASN A 175 11.76 -1.00 -15.74
C ASN A 175 11.14 -0.79 -14.37
N THR A 176 11.21 0.43 -13.87
CA THR A 176 10.62 0.84 -12.59
C THR A 176 9.34 1.60 -12.84
N TYR A 177 8.29 1.21 -12.12
CA TYR A 177 7.01 1.89 -12.07
C TYR A 177 6.90 2.65 -10.76
N ILE A 178 6.67 3.95 -10.81
CA ILE A 178 6.61 4.84 -9.65
C ILE A 178 5.20 5.41 -9.55
N SER A 179 4.56 5.19 -8.42
CA SER A 179 3.25 5.75 -8.11
C SER A 179 3.41 7.16 -7.54
N ASP A 180 3.00 8.19 -8.31
CA ASP A 180 3.04 9.60 -7.97
C ASP A 180 1.64 10.05 -7.53
N GLY A 181 1.26 9.63 -6.29
CA GLY A 181 -0.12 9.36 -5.95
C GLY A 181 -0.92 10.51 -5.38
N TYR A 182 -0.41 11.29 -4.42
CA TYR A 182 -1.26 12.20 -3.65
C TYR A 182 -1.69 13.46 -4.41
N ILE A 183 -0.83 13.97 -5.30
CA ILE A 183 -1.10 15.22 -6.03
C ILE A 183 -1.28 14.97 -7.53
N ASN A 184 -0.32 14.27 -8.16
CA ASN A 184 -0.32 14.09 -9.61
C ASN A 184 -1.26 12.97 -10.08
N SER A 185 -1.65 12.02 -9.21
CA SER A 185 -2.56 10.91 -9.55
C SER A 185 -2.14 10.16 -10.81
N ARG A 186 -0.86 9.80 -10.91
CA ARG A 186 -0.29 9.13 -12.09
C ARG A 186 0.69 8.02 -11.71
N ILE A 187 1.03 7.20 -12.71
CA ILE A 187 2.12 6.23 -12.66
C ILE A 187 3.19 6.69 -13.65
N ALA A 188 4.43 6.75 -13.22
CA ALA A 188 5.60 7.01 -14.07
C ALA A 188 6.35 5.70 -14.33
N LYS A 189 6.88 5.53 -15.55
CA LYS A 189 7.71 4.41 -15.96
C LYS A 189 9.08 4.94 -16.35
N VAL A 190 10.14 4.37 -15.76
CA VAL A 190 11.54 4.63 -16.10
C VAL A 190 12.22 3.33 -16.45
N ASP A 191 13.26 3.38 -17.30
CA ASP A 191 14.05 2.19 -17.63
C ASP A 191 15.05 1.82 -16.52
N LYS A 192 15.77 0.70 -16.71
CA LYS A 192 16.78 0.22 -15.76
C LYS A 192 17.93 1.19 -15.52
N ASP A 193 18.18 2.10 -16.45
CA ASP A 193 19.24 3.11 -16.40
C ASP A 193 18.75 4.45 -15.83
N GLY A 194 17.46 4.53 -15.48
CA GLY A 194 16.81 5.70 -14.87
C GLY A 194 16.26 6.72 -15.88
N ASN A 195 16.23 6.39 -17.17
CA ASN A 195 15.65 7.28 -18.17
C ASN A 195 14.13 7.24 -18.13
N TRP A 196 13.51 8.39 -18.16
CA TRP A 196 12.05 8.53 -18.22
C TRP A 196 11.51 7.99 -19.54
N LEU A 197 10.57 7.05 -19.47
CA LEU A 197 9.96 6.47 -20.65
C LEU A 197 8.58 7.08 -20.93
N LYS A 198 7.74 7.15 -19.92
CA LYS A 198 6.37 7.69 -20.01
C LYS A 198 5.70 7.83 -18.64
N SER A 199 4.53 8.44 -18.64
CA SER A 199 3.59 8.36 -17.53
C SER A 199 2.16 8.18 -18.03
N TRP A 200 1.27 7.71 -17.16
CA TRP A 200 -0.17 7.63 -17.43
C TRP A 200 -0.96 7.85 -16.15
N GLY A 201 -2.21 8.22 -16.33
CA GLY A 201 -3.12 8.53 -15.23
C GLY A 201 -3.29 10.04 -15.06
N GLU A 202 -4.41 10.40 -14.48
CA GLU A 202 -4.82 11.75 -14.11
C GLU A 202 -5.86 11.66 -12.99
N PRO A 203 -6.15 12.74 -12.26
CA PRO A 203 -7.19 12.73 -11.24
C PRO A 203 -8.58 12.39 -11.80
N GLY A 204 -9.29 11.46 -11.15
CA GLY A 204 -10.64 11.08 -11.52
C GLY A 204 -11.01 9.66 -11.12
N ASN A 205 -12.17 9.18 -11.63
CA ASN A 205 -12.74 7.89 -11.26
C ASN A 205 -13.02 6.94 -12.46
N LYS A 206 -12.74 7.37 -13.69
CA LYS A 206 -12.88 6.52 -14.87
C LYS A 206 -11.72 5.49 -14.94
N PRO A 207 -11.83 4.44 -15.78
CA PRO A 207 -10.69 3.59 -16.09
C PRO A 207 -9.48 4.42 -16.55
N GLY A 208 -8.31 4.17 -15.92
CA GLY A 208 -7.09 4.93 -16.19
C GLY A 208 -6.96 6.26 -15.43
N GLN A 209 -7.99 6.72 -14.74
CA GLN A 209 -7.94 7.85 -13.81
C GLN A 209 -7.78 7.35 -12.37
N PHE A 210 -7.21 8.16 -11.49
CA PHE A 210 -6.91 7.78 -10.11
C PHE A 210 -7.40 8.81 -9.09
N ASP A 211 -7.74 8.30 -7.91
CA ASP A 211 -7.83 9.07 -6.68
C ASP A 211 -6.87 8.45 -5.66
N THR A 212 -5.72 9.07 -5.52
CA THR A 212 -4.67 8.61 -4.61
C THR A 212 -4.20 7.17 -4.93
N PRO A 213 -3.50 6.92 -6.06
CA PRO A 213 -2.79 5.66 -6.27
C PRO A 213 -1.73 5.51 -5.18
N HIS A 214 -1.94 4.55 -4.25
CA HIS A 214 -1.24 4.52 -2.97
C HIS A 214 -0.17 3.44 -2.89
N SER A 215 -0.38 2.31 -3.55
CA SER A 215 0.57 1.19 -3.60
C SER A 215 0.56 0.58 -4.99
N ILE A 216 1.68 -0.03 -5.41
CA ILE A 216 1.86 -0.58 -6.73
C ILE A 216 2.60 -1.93 -6.66
N ALA A 217 2.20 -2.88 -7.50
CA ALA A 217 2.87 -4.17 -7.65
C ALA A 217 2.87 -4.59 -9.12
N VAL A 218 3.81 -5.47 -9.49
CA VAL A 218 3.91 -6.02 -10.86
C VAL A 218 3.94 -7.54 -10.76
N ASP A 219 3.15 -8.22 -11.61
CA ASP A 219 3.15 -9.69 -11.68
C ASP A 219 4.25 -10.22 -12.62
N ALA A 220 4.44 -11.53 -12.63
CA ALA A 220 5.45 -12.18 -13.48
C ALA A 220 5.18 -12.02 -14.98
N GLN A 221 3.99 -11.62 -15.39
CA GLN A 221 3.60 -11.32 -16.77
C GLN A 221 3.86 -9.86 -17.15
N GLY A 222 4.30 -9.02 -16.19
CA GLY A 222 4.52 -7.60 -16.38
C GLY A 222 3.26 -6.74 -16.28
N ASN A 223 2.15 -7.29 -15.76
CA ASN A 223 0.97 -6.47 -15.49
C ASN A 223 1.16 -5.64 -14.24
N VAL A 224 0.76 -4.39 -14.30
CA VAL A 224 0.93 -3.38 -13.25
C VAL A 224 -0.39 -3.23 -12.48
N TYR A 225 -0.36 -3.55 -11.21
CA TYR A 225 -1.49 -3.43 -10.27
C TYR A 225 -1.33 -2.16 -9.46
N VAL A 226 -2.33 -1.31 -9.46
CA VAL A 226 -2.33 -0.01 -8.78
C VAL A 226 -3.48 0.05 -7.78
N ALA A 227 -3.15 0.21 -6.52
CA ALA A 227 -4.12 0.44 -5.44
C ALA A 227 -4.69 1.87 -5.55
N ASP A 228 -5.77 2.04 -6.29
CA ASP A 228 -6.50 3.29 -6.47
C ASP A 228 -7.42 3.53 -5.27
N ARG A 229 -6.77 3.92 -4.15
CA ARG A 229 -7.32 3.89 -2.79
C ARG A 229 -8.58 4.72 -2.62
N GLY A 230 -8.58 5.96 -3.13
CA GLY A 230 -9.72 6.86 -3.03
C GLY A 230 -10.93 6.38 -3.83
N ASN A 231 -10.70 5.66 -4.93
CA ASN A 231 -11.73 5.06 -5.78
C ASN A 231 -12.14 3.65 -5.34
N HIS A 232 -11.63 3.14 -4.23
CA HIS A 232 -12.01 1.83 -3.70
C HIS A 232 -11.83 0.66 -4.70
N ARG A 233 -10.71 0.63 -5.40
CA ARG A 233 -10.41 -0.39 -6.41
C ARG A 233 -8.92 -0.61 -6.60
N ILE A 234 -8.54 -1.75 -7.16
CA ILE A 234 -7.23 -1.96 -7.76
C ILE A 234 -7.41 -1.93 -9.26
N GLN A 235 -6.66 -1.10 -9.97
CA GLN A 235 -6.64 -1.10 -11.43
C GLN A 235 -5.44 -1.89 -11.93
N VAL A 236 -5.63 -2.64 -13.01
CA VAL A 236 -4.59 -3.46 -13.63
C VAL A 236 -4.35 -2.96 -15.05
N PHE A 237 -3.08 -2.74 -15.36
CA PHE A 237 -2.60 -2.25 -16.65
C PHE A 237 -1.57 -3.25 -17.21
N ASP A 238 -1.34 -3.23 -18.52
CA ASP A 238 -0.13 -3.81 -19.06
C ASP A 238 1.10 -2.93 -18.73
N GLY A 239 2.29 -3.42 -19.07
CA GLY A 239 3.54 -2.69 -18.81
C GLY A 239 3.69 -1.37 -19.58
N ASP A 240 2.78 -1.08 -20.50
CA ASP A 240 2.71 0.17 -21.25
C ASP A 240 1.60 1.12 -20.81
N GLY A 241 0.92 0.78 -19.71
CA GLY A 241 -0.10 1.62 -19.12
C GLY A 241 -1.46 1.53 -19.78
N LYS A 242 -1.71 0.51 -20.64
CA LYS A 242 -3.04 0.24 -21.16
C LYS A 242 -3.89 -0.43 -20.09
N PHE A 243 -5.03 0.17 -19.78
CA PHE A 243 -5.99 -0.41 -18.83
C PHE A 243 -6.49 -1.79 -19.31
N LEU A 244 -6.41 -2.79 -18.43
CA LEU A 244 -6.86 -4.16 -18.69
C LEU A 244 -8.17 -4.47 -17.96
N ARG A 245 -8.21 -4.21 -16.65
CA ARG A 245 -9.35 -4.49 -15.76
C ARG A 245 -9.23 -3.75 -14.44
N GLN A 246 -10.30 -3.82 -13.66
CA GLN A 246 -10.28 -3.41 -12.24
C GLN A 246 -10.73 -4.55 -11.33
N ILE A 247 -10.28 -4.51 -10.09
CA ILE A 247 -10.65 -5.41 -9.01
C ILE A 247 -11.29 -4.55 -7.91
N VAL A 248 -12.49 -4.94 -7.49
CA VAL A 248 -13.19 -4.33 -6.35
C VAL A 248 -13.37 -5.41 -5.29
N ILE A 249 -12.92 -5.11 -4.07
CA ILE A 249 -13.08 -6.01 -2.92
C ILE A 249 -14.38 -5.63 -2.22
N ASP A 250 -15.47 -6.30 -2.58
CA ASP A 250 -16.80 -6.06 -2.02
C ASP A 250 -17.12 -7.07 -0.93
N VAL A 251 -16.45 -6.91 0.23
CA VAL A 251 -16.67 -7.72 1.42
C VAL A 251 -17.11 -6.80 2.57
N PRO A 252 -18.38 -6.88 2.99
CA PRO A 252 -18.91 -5.99 4.01
C PRO A 252 -18.18 -6.14 5.35
N ALA A 253 -18.06 -5.03 6.09
CA ALA A 253 -17.54 -5.07 7.44
C ALA A 253 -18.50 -5.84 8.37
N PRO A 254 -18.00 -6.55 9.40
CA PRO A 254 -18.85 -7.10 10.45
C PRO A 254 -19.65 -6.00 11.14
N ALA A 255 -20.87 -6.31 11.57
CA ALA A 255 -21.76 -5.35 12.21
C ALA A 255 -21.19 -4.78 13.54
N ASP A 256 -20.32 -5.53 14.19
CA ASP A 256 -19.63 -5.16 15.43
C ASP A 256 -18.23 -4.59 15.20
N ALA A 257 -17.81 -4.41 13.94
CA ALA A 257 -16.49 -3.87 13.62
C ALA A 257 -16.30 -2.48 14.23
N ARG A 258 -15.09 -2.24 14.74
CA ARG A 258 -14.70 -0.95 15.32
C ARG A 258 -13.52 -0.40 14.52
N PRO A 259 -13.49 0.89 14.21
CA PRO A 259 -12.34 1.52 13.58
C PRO A 259 -11.16 1.60 14.56
N ALA A 260 -9.94 1.66 14.03
CA ALA A 260 -8.75 1.85 14.85
C ALA A 260 -8.68 3.26 15.45
N ILE A 261 -9.25 4.25 14.77
CA ILE A 261 -9.39 5.63 15.26
C ILE A 261 -10.81 6.13 15.02
N GLY A 262 -11.36 6.80 16.04
CA GLY A 262 -12.61 7.53 15.96
C GLY A 262 -13.81 6.67 15.62
N ASN A 263 -14.88 7.31 15.18
CA ASN A 263 -16.08 6.66 14.69
C ASN A 263 -16.10 6.72 13.16
N ILE A 264 -16.35 5.60 12.52
CA ILE A 264 -16.70 5.57 11.11
C ILE A 264 -18.16 5.97 10.99
N SER A 265 -18.43 6.91 10.08
CA SER A 265 -19.82 7.30 9.77
C SER A 265 -20.62 6.08 9.28
N ALA A 266 -21.94 6.15 9.38
CA ALA A 266 -22.83 5.10 8.85
C ALA A 266 -22.59 4.83 7.34
N ASN A 267 -22.04 5.81 6.63
CA ASN A 267 -21.68 5.73 5.21
C ASN A 267 -20.18 6.06 5.04
N PRO A 268 -19.26 5.11 5.31
CA PRO A 268 -17.85 5.33 5.04
C PRO A 268 -17.65 5.54 3.53
N SER A 269 -16.76 6.46 3.17
CA SER A 269 -16.47 6.79 1.76
C SER A 269 -14.97 6.79 1.49
N GLY A 270 -14.61 6.61 0.22
CA GLY A 270 -13.24 6.66 -0.26
C GLY A 270 -12.34 5.65 0.46
N ALA A 271 -11.18 6.10 0.88
CA ALA A 271 -10.15 5.27 1.50
C ALA A 271 -10.53 4.57 2.83
N ARG A 272 -11.69 4.87 3.40
CA ARG A 272 -12.20 4.21 4.63
C ARG A 272 -13.28 3.17 4.37
N MET A 273 -13.64 2.93 3.12
CA MET A 273 -14.58 1.84 2.80
C MET A 273 -13.94 0.48 3.06
N PRO A 274 -14.70 -0.52 3.54
CA PRO A 274 -14.22 -1.90 3.61
C PRO A 274 -13.70 -2.37 2.25
N GLY A 275 -12.52 -2.97 2.21
CA GLY A 275 -11.87 -3.40 0.96
C GLY A 275 -11.15 -2.31 0.17
N SER A 276 -11.13 -1.05 0.65
CA SER A 276 -10.35 0.03 0.01
C SER A 276 -8.86 -0.28 0.11
N PRO A 277 -8.11 -0.42 -1.02
CA PRO A 277 -6.75 -0.94 -0.98
C PRO A 277 -5.77 0.12 -0.47
N TRP A 278 -5.20 -0.10 0.71
CA TRP A 278 -4.13 0.74 1.27
C TRP A 278 -2.76 0.24 0.85
N ALA A 279 -2.51 -1.05 1.03
CA ALA A 279 -1.29 -1.70 0.60
C ALA A 279 -1.64 -2.91 -0.28
N ILE A 280 -0.82 -3.15 -1.29
CA ILE A 280 -0.88 -4.37 -2.08
C ILE A 280 0.51 -4.99 -2.19
N CYS A 281 0.57 -6.31 -2.23
CA CYS A 281 1.76 -7.02 -2.65
C CYS A 281 1.40 -8.28 -3.42
N ILE A 282 2.26 -8.69 -4.35
CA ILE A 282 2.14 -9.92 -5.11
C ILE A 282 3.29 -10.84 -4.70
N THR A 283 2.95 -12.09 -4.36
CA THR A 283 3.96 -13.07 -3.97
C THR A 283 4.90 -13.42 -5.13
N PRO A 284 6.14 -13.86 -4.84
CA PRO A 284 7.04 -14.33 -5.89
C PRO A 284 6.46 -15.47 -6.74
N PRO A 285 6.86 -15.61 -8.01
CA PRO A 285 6.48 -16.76 -8.83
C PRO A 285 7.00 -18.09 -8.25
N PRO A 286 6.48 -19.28 -8.66
CA PRO A 286 5.55 -19.45 -9.78
C PRO A 286 4.06 -19.24 -9.44
N ASN A 287 3.64 -19.45 -8.21
CA ASN A 287 2.23 -19.42 -7.80
C ASN A 287 1.92 -18.08 -7.11
N GLN A 288 1.68 -17.05 -7.94
CA GLN A 288 1.46 -15.72 -7.44
C GLN A 288 0.04 -15.52 -6.92
N VAL A 289 -0.07 -14.90 -5.75
CA VAL A 289 -1.31 -14.36 -5.18
C VAL A 289 -1.13 -12.89 -4.86
N LEU A 290 -2.23 -12.14 -4.88
CA LEU A 290 -2.27 -10.74 -4.52
C LEU A 290 -2.81 -10.60 -3.10
N TYR A 291 -2.08 -9.90 -2.23
CA TYR A 291 -2.57 -9.44 -0.94
C TYR A 291 -2.96 -7.97 -1.03
N SER A 292 -4.06 -7.61 -0.37
CA SER A 292 -4.53 -6.23 -0.22
C SER A 292 -5.00 -5.99 1.20
N SER A 293 -4.72 -4.83 1.77
CA SER A 293 -5.22 -4.44 3.09
C SER A 293 -6.19 -3.28 3.01
N ASP A 294 -7.09 -3.19 3.98
CA ASP A 294 -7.91 -2.01 4.22
C ASP A 294 -7.59 -1.36 5.59
N ALA A 295 -7.94 -0.08 5.73
CA ALA A 295 -7.83 0.62 7.02
C ALA A 295 -9.02 0.30 7.94
N PHE A 296 -10.15 -0.07 7.37
CA PHE A 296 -11.37 -0.50 8.05
C PHE A 296 -12.06 -1.60 7.23
N PRO A 297 -12.44 -2.68 7.88
CA PRO A 297 -12.34 -3.03 9.30
C PRO A 297 -10.96 -3.54 9.75
N GLY A 298 -9.88 -3.29 9.01
CA GLY A 298 -8.51 -3.71 9.34
C GLY A 298 -8.24 -5.15 8.93
N ARG A 299 -8.56 -5.48 7.68
CA ARG A 299 -8.40 -6.81 7.09
C ARG A 299 -7.25 -6.85 6.11
N ILE A 300 -6.75 -8.05 5.92
CA ILE A 300 -5.92 -8.43 4.78
C ILE A 300 -6.71 -9.45 3.96
N TYR A 301 -6.82 -9.18 2.67
CA TYR A 301 -7.48 -10.04 1.69
C TYR A 301 -6.43 -10.75 0.86
N LYS A 302 -6.61 -12.06 0.65
CA LYS A 302 -5.85 -12.88 -0.29
C LYS A 302 -6.68 -13.05 -1.55
N LEU A 303 -6.15 -12.68 -2.70
CA LEU A 303 -6.83 -12.72 -3.98
C LEU A 303 -6.01 -13.50 -5.00
N SER A 304 -6.68 -14.11 -5.96
CA SER A 304 -6.04 -14.50 -7.21
C SER A 304 -5.73 -13.26 -8.06
N LEU A 305 -4.83 -13.39 -9.02
CA LEU A 305 -4.43 -12.25 -9.86
C LEU A 305 -5.56 -11.74 -10.76
N ASP A 306 -6.60 -12.54 -11.02
CA ASP A 306 -7.82 -12.11 -11.73
C ASP A 306 -8.84 -11.38 -10.83
N GLY A 307 -8.57 -11.32 -9.50
CA GLY A 307 -9.33 -10.52 -8.55
C GLY A 307 -10.35 -11.28 -7.71
N LYS A 308 -10.40 -12.62 -7.77
CA LYS A 308 -11.26 -13.42 -6.91
C LYS A 308 -10.70 -13.40 -5.48
N VAL A 309 -11.53 -13.06 -4.49
CA VAL A 309 -11.17 -13.17 -3.06
C VAL A 309 -11.11 -14.65 -2.68
N LEU A 310 -9.90 -15.13 -2.35
CA LEU A 310 -9.63 -16.51 -1.92
C LEU A 310 -9.81 -16.69 -0.42
N GLY A 311 -9.63 -15.62 0.34
CA GLY A 311 -9.80 -15.58 1.77
C GLY A 311 -9.45 -14.23 2.37
N MET A 312 -9.69 -14.08 3.65
CA MET A 312 -9.37 -12.86 4.39
C MET A 312 -9.04 -13.19 5.85
N PHE A 313 -8.41 -12.23 6.52
CA PHE A 313 -8.15 -12.32 7.96
C PHE A 313 -7.88 -10.94 8.56
N GLY A 314 -7.91 -10.87 9.88
CA GLY A 314 -7.57 -9.66 10.61
C GLY A 314 -8.76 -8.79 10.99
N LYS A 315 -8.50 -7.87 11.88
CA LYS A 315 -9.44 -6.83 12.35
C LYS A 315 -8.68 -5.65 12.94
N SER A 316 -9.32 -4.50 12.99
CA SER A 316 -8.77 -3.32 13.67
C SER A 316 -8.50 -3.58 15.14
N GLY A 317 -7.39 -3.08 15.65
CA GLY A 317 -7.05 -3.13 17.08
C GLY A 317 -5.57 -2.96 17.36
N LYS A 318 -5.20 -3.18 18.64
CA LYS A 318 -3.83 -2.94 19.15
C LYS A 318 -3.12 -4.22 19.61
N GLN A 319 -3.85 -5.32 19.79
CA GLN A 319 -3.27 -6.59 20.21
C GLN A 319 -2.49 -7.25 19.07
N PRO A 320 -1.54 -8.15 19.35
CA PRO A 320 -0.93 -8.98 18.32
C PRO A 320 -2.00 -9.68 17.45
N GLY A 321 -1.82 -9.67 16.13
CA GLY A 321 -2.81 -10.16 15.17
C GLY A 321 -3.98 -9.21 14.89
N GLN A 322 -4.03 -8.05 15.53
CA GLN A 322 -4.94 -6.96 15.17
C GLN A 322 -4.15 -5.83 14.50
N PHE A 323 -4.80 -4.96 13.74
CA PHE A 323 -4.09 -3.97 12.93
C PHE A 323 -4.56 -2.54 13.18
N GLY A 324 -3.58 -1.64 13.25
CA GLY A 324 -3.81 -0.20 13.36
C GLY A 324 -3.37 0.52 12.08
N TRP A 325 -4.18 0.50 11.05
CA TRP A 325 -3.92 1.03 9.71
C TRP A 325 -2.64 0.43 9.09
N ILE A 326 -2.83 -0.70 8.41
CA ILE A 326 -1.78 -1.30 7.60
C ILE A 326 -1.44 -0.34 6.46
N HIS A 327 -0.17 0.07 6.40
CA HIS A 327 0.29 1.01 5.39
C HIS A 327 1.11 0.32 4.29
N GLU A 328 1.84 -0.74 4.64
CA GLU A 328 2.56 -1.58 3.69
C GLU A 328 2.54 -3.05 4.09
N ILE A 329 2.60 -3.93 3.10
CA ILE A 329 2.72 -5.39 3.25
C ILE A 329 3.90 -5.87 2.43
N ALA A 330 4.80 -6.66 3.04
CA ALA A 330 5.74 -7.49 2.31
C ALA A 330 5.27 -8.94 2.36
N CYS A 331 5.28 -9.64 1.21
CA CYS A 331 4.82 -11.01 1.06
C CYS A 331 5.89 -11.89 0.40
N PRO A 332 6.98 -12.22 1.12
CA PRO A 332 8.07 -13.05 0.59
C PRO A 332 7.60 -14.46 0.21
N SER A 333 6.48 -14.92 0.76
CA SER A 333 5.80 -16.15 0.35
C SER A 333 4.30 -16.05 0.58
N GLU A 334 3.57 -17.05 0.10
CA GLU A 334 2.12 -17.13 0.27
C GLU A 334 1.68 -17.24 1.74
N ASN A 335 2.55 -17.80 2.61
CA ASN A 335 2.19 -18.08 4.00
C ASN A 335 2.98 -17.22 5.01
N GLU A 336 3.77 -16.28 4.56
CA GLU A 336 4.54 -15.39 5.42
C GLU A 336 4.38 -13.93 4.97
N LEU A 337 3.87 -13.09 5.85
CA LEU A 337 3.68 -11.67 5.60
C LEU A 337 4.35 -10.82 6.67
N TYR A 338 4.82 -9.66 6.26
CA TYR A 338 5.25 -8.60 7.17
C TYR A 338 4.36 -7.38 6.95
N VAL A 339 3.87 -6.79 8.03
CA VAL A 339 2.85 -5.75 7.99
C VAL A 339 3.31 -4.54 8.76
N ALA A 340 3.41 -3.41 8.08
CA ALA A 340 3.75 -2.12 8.66
C ALA A 340 2.49 -1.38 9.11
N GLU A 341 2.47 -0.91 10.36
CA GLU A 341 1.30 -0.27 10.97
C GLU A 341 1.59 1.18 11.40
N LEU A 342 0.76 2.11 10.93
CA LEU A 342 0.90 3.52 11.32
C LEU A 342 0.55 3.76 12.79
N LEU A 343 -0.58 3.22 13.27
CA LEU A 343 -1.15 3.60 14.56
C LEU A 343 -0.62 2.80 15.74
N ASN A 344 -0.03 1.65 15.47
CA ASN A 344 0.55 0.79 16.50
C ASN A 344 2.08 0.89 16.57
N TRP A 345 2.70 1.67 15.68
CA TRP A 345 4.14 1.93 15.61
C TRP A 345 4.97 0.65 15.64
N ARG A 346 4.59 -0.29 14.80
CA ARG A 346 5.24 -1.62 14.76
C ARG A 346 5.19 -2.27 13.39
N VAL A 347 6.01 -3.30 13.25
CA VAL A 347 5.88 -4.31 12.20
C VAL A 347 5.45 -5.62 12.85
N GLN A 348 4.50 -6.32 12.26
CA GLN A 348 4.17 -7.68 12.64
C GLN A 348 4.63 -8.66 11.55
N LYS A 349 5.29 -9.74 11.97
CA LYS A 349 5.49 -10.94 11.14
C LYS A 349 4.30 -11.87 11.36
N LEU A 350 3.63 -12.22 10.28
CA LEU A 350 2.46 -13.09 10.29
C LEU A 350 2.77 -14.42 9.59
N LEU A 351 2.37 -15.51 10.20
CA LEU A 351 2.43 -16.85 9.60
C LEU A 351 1.00 -17.35 9.40
N LEU A 352 0.66 -17.62 8.14
CA LEU A 352 -0.64 -18.12 7.73
C LEU A 352 -0.60 -19.65 7.75
N SER A 353 -1.66 -20.28 8.28
CA SER A 353 -1.81 -21.72 8.16
C SER A 353 -2.23 -22.04 6.73
N GLY A 354 -1.40 -22.82 6.01
CA GLY A 354 -1.74 -23.29 4.67
C GLY A 354 -2.97 -24.19 4.71
N HIS A 355 -3.82 -24.05 3.72
CA HIS A 355 -4.92 -24.99 3.44
C HIS A 355 -4.52 -25.88 2.28
#